data_1089eecf92abcf668106aac6ee4a148f
#
_entry.id   1089eecf92abcf668106aac6ee4a148f
#
_cell.length_a   1.000
_cell.length_b   1.000
_cell.length_c   1.000
_cell.angle_alpha   90.00
_cell.angle_beta   90.00
_cell.angle_gamma   90.00
#
_symmetry.space_group_name_H-M   'P 1'
#
loop_
_entity.id
_entity.type
_entity.pdbx_description
1 polymer ?
#
loop_
_entity_poly.entity_id
_entity_poly.type
_entity_poly.pdbx_seq_one_letter_code
_entity_poly.pdbx_strand_id
1 'polypeptide(L)'
;GTENLPELVKATGKPADELEPLLQQMAVVGLLEYNWENPCREKQYILPMFVPGSAEFFNMNKQQIADHPEVTAFFERMTFLPLEHITAMVPPGGAGIGMHVIPVEKAIETENQSVDVEHISHWLKKYDGKYAAGPCSCRMSRAAMGEGCGDDPDDWCIGVGDMADYLVETNKGHYVTYDEVMQILQKAEDNGFVHQITNIDGENKI
;
A
#
# COMPACT_ATOMS: atom_id res chain seq x y z
N GLY A 1 -1.14 13.87 11.57
CA GLY A 1 -1.66 14.97 10.76
C GLY A 1 -1.13 14.90 9.34
N THR A 2 -1.84 15.51 8.44
CA THR A 2 -1.43 15.74 7.06
C THR A 2 -1.00 17.19 6.94
N GLU A 3 0.15 17.44 6.30
CA GLU A 3 0.67 18.79 6.12
C GLU A 3 1.17 18.98 4.70
N ASN A 4 0.91 20.14 4.11
CA ASN A 4 1.45 20.49 2.79
C ASN A 4 2.84 21.13 2.90
N LEU A 5 3.52 21.33 1.76
CA LEU A 5 4.87 21.88 1.74
C LEU A 5 4.97 23.26 2.42
N PRO A 6 4.07 24.24 2.20
CA PRO A 6 4.10 25.52 2.91
C PRO A 6 4.01 25.40 4.43
N GLU A 7 3.19 24.50 4.94
CA GLU A 7 3.05 24.24 6.38
C GLU A 7 4.34 23.64 6.96
N LEU A 8 4.95 22.69 6.26
CA LEU A 8 6.22 22.10 6.65
C LEU A 8 7.39 23.10 6.60
N VAL A 9 7.42 23.98 5.60
CA VAL A 9 8.39 25.11 5.55
C VAL A 9 8.24 26.00 6.80
N LYS A 10 7.01 26.35 7.15
CA LYS A 10 6.74 27.16 8.35
C LYS A 10 7.12 26.42 9.64
N ALA A 11 6.84 25.14 9.74
CA ALA A 11 7.12 24.35 10.93
C ALA A 11 8.62 24.07 11.14
N THR A 12 9.36 23.85 10.04
CA THR A 12 10.78 23.46 10.09
C THR A 12 11.74 24.63 9.98
N GLY A 13 11.27 25.76 9.42
CA GLY A 13 12.11 26.91 9.07
C GLY A 13 13.05 26.67 7.89
N LYS A 14 12.93 25.53 7.21
CA LYS A 14 13.73 25.21 6.02
C LYS A 14 13.06 25.80 4.76
N PRO A 15 13.84 26.26 3.78
CA PRO A 15 13.30 26.71 2.52
C PRO A 15 12.72 25.53 1.71
N ALA A 16 11.74 25.82 0.85
CA ALA A 16 11.00 24.79 0.11
C ALA A 16 11.90 23.96 -0.83
N ASP A 17 12.87 24.61 -1.47
CA ASP A 17 13.83 24.00 -2.39
C ASP A 17 14.80 23.00 -1.73
N GLU A 18 15.07 23.16 -0.43
CA GLU A 18 15.79 22.16 0.37
C GLU A 18 14.87 21.07 0.90
N LEU A 19 13.65 21.45 1.29
CA LEU A 19 12.73 20.55 1.99
C LEU A 19 12.08 19.54 1.03
N GLU A 20 11.64 19.97 -0.14
CA GLU A 20 10.93 19.12 -1.09
C GLU A 20 11.76 17.90 -1.56
N PRO A 21 13.05 18.03 -1.94
CA PRO A 21 13.88 16.88 -2.26
C PRO A 21 14.07 15.93 -1.07
N LEU A 22 14.16 16.45 0.15
CA LEU A 22 14.26 15.62 1.35
C LEU A 22 12.99 14.81 1.61
N LEU A 23 11.82 15.45 1.49
CA LEU A 23 10.53 14.79 1.63
C LEU A 23 10.35 13.69 0.57
N GLN A 24 10.79 13.93 -0.67
CA GLN A 24 10.76 12.93 -1.73
C GLN A 24 11.68 11.75 -1.40
N GLN A 25 12.90 11.98 -0.90
CA GLN A 25 13.78 10.91 -0.47
C GLN A 25 13.17 10.09 0.68
N MET A 26 12.56 10.76 1.65
CA MET A 26 11.85 10.07 2.75
C MET A 26 10.68 9.21 2.24
N ALA A 27 9.97 9.69 1.22
CA ALA A 27 8.90 8.90 0.59
C ALA A 27 9.45 7.69 -0.19
N VAL A 28 10.55 7.84 -0.91
CA VAL A 28 11.21 6.74 -1.63
C VAL A 28 11.60 5.60 -0.67
N VAL A 29 12.13 5.92 0.51
CA VAL A 29 12.51 4.90 1.50
C VAL A 29 11.35 4.44 2.39
N GLY A 30 10.13 4.93 2.18
CA GLY A 30 8.95 4.50 2.92
C GLY A 30 8.72 5.17 4.27
N LEU A 31 9.45 6.24 4.60
CA LEU A 31 9.28 7.00 5.83
C LEU A 31 8.15 8.04 5.76
N LEU A 32 7.73 8.40 4.55
CA LEU A 32 6.60 9.27 4.29
C LEU A 32 5.70 8.68 3.22
N GLU A 33 4.43 8.94 3.36
CA GLU A 33 3.40 8.80 2.33
C GLU A 33 2.94 10.18 1.90
N TYR A 34 2.39 10.32 0.71
CA TYR A 34 1.71 11.52 0.28
C TYR A 34 0.53 11.21 -0.63
N ASN A 35 -0.44 12.08 -0.62
CA ASN A 35 -1.59 12.05 -1.51
C ASN A 35 -2.04 13.47 -1.85
N TRP A 36 -3.12 13.58 -2.61
CA TRP A 36 -3.74 14.85 -2.99
C TRP A 36 -5.22 14.89 -2.55
N GLU A 37 -5.57 14.15 -1.51
CA GLU A 37 -6.93 13.98 -1.00
C GLU A 37 -7.41 15.19 -0.19
N ASN A 38 -7.37 16.35 -0.82
CA ASN A 38 -7.90 17.59 -0.27
C ASN A 38 -8.62 18.40 -1.36
N PRO A 39 -9.49 19.38 -1.00
CA PRO A 39 -10.27 20.13 -1.96
C PRO A 39 -9.45 20.86 -3.03
N CYS A 40 -8.24 21.26 -2.70
CA CYS A 40 -7.34 21.99 -3.61
C CYS A 40 -6.47 21.06 -4.45
N ARG A 41 -6.51 19.74 -4.21
CA ARG A 41 -5.65 18.74 -4.85
C ARG A 41 -4.15 19.11 -4.72
N GLU A 42 -3.78 19.67 -3.59
CA GLU A 42 -2.39 19.94 -3.24
C GLU A 42 -1.73 18.69 -2.62
N LYS A 43 -0.45 18.47 -2.96
CA LYS A 43 0.32 17.38 -2.35
C LYS A 43 0.41 17.60 -0.84
N GLN A 44 -0.03 16.64 -0.05
CA GLN A 44 0.06 16.61 1.40
C GLN A 44 0.82 15.37 1.86
N TYR A 45 1.70 15.57 2.83
CA TYR A 45 2.58 14.54 3.37
C TYR A 45 2.01 13.98 4.65
N ILE A 46 2.17 12.68 4.82
CA ILE A 46 1.59 11.91 5.92
C ILE A 46 2.71 11.04 6.52
N LEU A 47 2.78 11.00 7.83
CA LEU A 47 3.60 10.00 8.49
C LEU A 47 2.83 8.67 8.47
N PRO A 48 3.27 7.69 7.69
CA PRO A 48 2.55 6.43 7.59
C PRO A 48 2.57 5.69 8.91
N MET A 49 1.60 4.81 9.10
CA MET A 49 1.67 3.85 10.19
C MET A 49 2.84 2.90 9.97
N PHE A 50 3.20 2.16 11.02
CA PHE A 50 4.30 1.22 10.94
C PHE A 50 3.93 0.01 10.06
N VAL A 51 2.76 -0.60 10.31
CA VAL A 51 2.18 -1.71 9.55
C VAL A 51 0.65 -1.62 9.60
N PRO A 52 -0.07 -1.60 8.49
CA PRO A 52 0.40 -1.36 7.13
C PRO A 52 0.89 0.08 6.95
N GLY A 53 1.97 0.28 6.22
CA GLY A 53 2.56 1.60 5.97
C GLY A 53 4.05 1.54 5.69
N SER A 54 4.89 2.05 6.62
CA SER A 54 6.34 2.15 6.41
C SER A 54 6.99 0.81 6.03
N ALA A 55 6.56 -0.30 6.62
CA ALA A 55 7.09 -1.62 6.32
C ALA A 55 6.79 -2.04 4.88
N GLU A 56 5.55 -1.83 4.42
CA GLU A 56 5.14 -2.12 3.06
C GLU A 56 5.89 -1.24 2.06
N PHE A 57 5.93 0.06 2.31
CA PHE A 57 6.57 1.01 1.41
C PHE A 57 8.08 0.80 1.30
N PHE A 58 8.76 0.38 2.37
CA PHE A 58 10.15 -0.02 2.31
C PHE A 58 10.34 -1.30 1.48
N ASN A 59 9.55 -2.34 1.78
CA ASN A 59 9.69 -3.65 1.16
C ASN A 59 9.18 -3.72 -0.30
N MET A 60 8.48 -2.72 -0.80
CA MET A 60 8.14 -2.59 -2.22
C MET A 60 9.27 -1.98 -3.05
N ASN A 61 10.32 -1.47 -2.43
CA ASN A 61 11.47 -0.92 -3.12
C ASN A 61 12.63 -1.93 -3.12
N LYS A 62 12.86 -2.60 -4.26
CA LYS A 62 13.90 -3.63 -4.42
C LYS A 62 15.30 -3.13 -4.09
N GLN A 63 15.59 -1.86 -4.42
CA GLN A 63 16.89 -1.28 -4.11
C GLN A 63 17.11 -1.12 -2.61
N GLN A 64 16.07 -0.68 -1.87
CA GLN A 64 16.15 -0.56 -0.42
C GLN A 64 16.37 -1.92 0.25
N ILE A 65 15.73 -2.98 -0.24
CA ILE A 65 15.94 -4.33 0.29
C ILE A 65 17.39 -4.79 0.02
N ALA A 66 17.92 -4.52 -1.16
CA ALA A 66 19.29 -4.90 -1.51
C ALA A 66 20.33 -4.15 -0.67
N ASP A 67 20.11 -2.86 -0.41
CA ASP A 67 21.02 -2.00 0.32
C ASP A 67 20.91 -2.21 1.85
N HIS A 68 19.72 -2.55 2.34
CA HIS A 68 19.39 -2.65 3.77
C HIS A 68 18.59 -3.91 4.11
N PRO A 69 19.13 -5.11 3.85
CA PRO A 69 18.41 -6.37 4.11
C PRO A 69 18.08 -6.58 5.60
N GLU A 70 18.84 -5.97 6.52
CA GLU A 70 18.57 -5.99 7.95
C GLU A 70 17.25 -5.30 8.32
N VAL A 71 16.84 -4.26 7.58
CA VAL A 71 15.57 -3.56 7.79
C VAL A 71 14.41 -4.45 7.35
N THR A 72 14.52 -5.11 6.21
CA THR A 72 13.53 -6.10 5.75
C THR A 72 13.38 -7.24 6.76
N ALA A 73 14.49 -7.77 7.27
CA ALA A 73 14.49 -8.81 8.29
C ALA A 73 13.85 -8.34 9.61
N PHE A 74 14.05 -7.08 9.99
CA PHE A 74 13.39 -6.49 11.15
C PHE A 74 11.86 -6.45 10.95
N PHE A 75 11.37 -5.94 9.84
CA PHE A 75 9.93 -5.90 9.55
C PHE A 75 9.31 -7.31 9.51
N GLU A 76 9.98 -8.27 8.91
CA GLU A 76 9.50 -9.66 8.88
C GLU A 76 9.37 -10.25 10.29
N ARG A 77 10.36 -10.03 11.15
CA ARG A 77 10.29 -10.49 12.55
C ARG A 77 9.17 -9.87 13.35
N MET A 78 8.77 -8.62 13.01
CA MET A 78 7.63 -7.96 13.66
C MET A 78 6.32 -8.70 13.41
N THR A 79 6.18 -9.41 12.29
CA THR A 79 4.97 -10.19 11.97
C THR A 79 4.78 -11.42 12.87
N PHE A 80 5.84 -11.85 13.56
CA PHE A 80 5.79 -12.97 14.52
C PHE A 80 5.57 -12.53 15.96
N LEU A 81 5.40 -11.25 16.22
CA LEU A 81 5.07 -10.79 17.57
C LEU A 81 3.69 -11.31 17.97
N PRO A 82 3.49 -11.62 19.26
CA PRO A 82 2.19 -11.98 19.78
C PRO A 82 1.14 -10.91 19.43
N LEU A 83 -0.05 -11.35 19.02
CA LEU A 83 -1.13 -10.46 18.58
C LEU A 83 -1.47 -9.39 19.63
N GLU A 84 -1.37 -9.72 20.92
CA GLU A 84 -1.55 -8.79 22.03
C GLU A 84 -0.58 -7.60 22.01
N HIS A 85 0.66 -7.81 21.54
CA HIS A 85 1.63 -6.73 21.39
C HIS A 85 1.32 -5.86 20.17
N ILE A 86 0.89 -6.48 19.08
CA ILE A 86 0.52 -5.78 17.85
C ILE A 86 -0.73 -4.91 18.09
N THR A 87 -1.73 -5.43 18.76
CA THR A 87 -2.96 -4.69 19.06
C THR A 87 -2.74 -3.54 20.03
N ALA A 88 -1.77 -3.63 20.93
CA ALA A 88 -1.39 -2.53 21.81
C ALA A 88 -0.75 -1.34 21.08
N MET A 89 -0.25 -1.56 19.86
CA MET A 89 0.31 -0.52 18.99
C MET A 89 -0.75 0.24 18.19
N VAL A 90 -1.98 -0.28 18.15
CA VAL A 90 -3.11 0.38 17.48
C VAL A 90 -3.66 1.49 18.38
N PRO A 91 -3.76 2.74 17.92
CA PRO A 91 -4.32 3.82 18.71
C PRO A 91 -5.75 3.53 19.14
N PRO A 92 -6.20 4.01 20.30
CA PRO A 92 -7.61 3.94 20.69
C PRO A 92 -8.50 4.58 19.61
N GLY A 93 -9.52 3.86 19.16
CA GLY A 93 -10.39 4.31 18.07
C GLY A 93 -9.86 4.00 16.66
N GLY A 94 -8.76 3.28 16.54
CA GLY A 94 -8.21 2.80 15.25
C GLY A 94 -9.05 1.70 14.56
N ALA A 95 -10.36 1.78 14.67
CA ALA A 95 -11.27 0.93 13.91
C ALA A 95 -11.11 1.19 12.43
N GLY A 96 -10.95 0.13 11.64
CA GLY A 96 -10.74 0.24 10.20
C GLY A 96 -9.29 0.00 9.76
N ILE A 97 -8.38 -0.26 10.71
CA ILE A 97 -7.03 -0.68 10.39
C ILE A 97 -7.04 -2.20 10.17
N GLY A 98 -6.85 -2.60 8.94
CA GLY A 98 -6.83 -4.02 8.61
C GLY A 98 -6.95 -4.28 7.12
N MET A 99 -7.06 -5.56 6.82
CA MET A 99 -7.26 -6.04 5.45
C MET A 99 -8.59 -6.81 5.40
N HIS A 100 -9.43 -6.44 4.44
CA HIS A 100 -10.67 -7.17 4.16
C HIS A 100 -10.42 -8.17 3.02
N VAL A 101 -10.76 -9.43 3.27
CA VAL A 101 -10.67 -10.49 2.25
C VAL A 101 -11.83 -10.34 1.27
N ILE A 102 -11.51 -10.25 -0.01
CA ILE A 102 -12.50 -10.25 -1.09
C ILE A 102 -12.47 -11.61 -1.76
N PRO A 103 -13.63 -12.31 -1.89
CA PRO A 103 -13.73 -13.55 -2.61
C PRO A 103 -13.30 -13.39 -4.07
N VAL A 104 -12.80 -14.46 -4.68
CA VAL A 104 -12.55 -14.47 -6.12
C VAL A 104 -13.84 -14.18 -6.87
N GLU A 105 -13.81 -13.32 -7.84
CA GLU A 105 -15.01 -12.81 -8.52
C GLU A 105 -15.86 -13.94 -9.13
N LYS A 106 -15.22 -15.00 -9.62
CA LYS A 106 -15.87 -16.20 -10.15
C LYS A 106 -16.62 -17.05 -9.10
N ALA A 107 -16.28 -16.91 -7.82
CA ALA A 107 -16.94 -17.63 -6.74
C ALA A 107 -18.27 -16.99 -6.32
N ILE A 108 -18.51 -15.75 -6.76
CA ILE A 108 -19.76 -15.03 -6.51
C ILE A 108 -20.74 -15.35 -7.64
N GLU A 109 -21.36 -16.52 -7.59
CA GLU A 109 -22.45 -16.85 -8.51
C GLU A 109 -23.70 -16.03 -8.17
N THR A 110 -24.10 -15.22 -9.11
CA THR A 110 -25.01 -14.11 -8.97
C THR A 110 -26.49 -14.48 -9.09
N GLU A 111 -27.05 -15.19 -8.16
CA GLU A 111 -28.50 -15.15 -7.97
C GLU A 111 -28.95 -14.05 -6.97
N ASN A 112 -28.03 -13.50 -6.20
CA ASN A 112 -28.31 -12.41 -5.26
C ASN A 112 -27.52 -11.17 -5.63
N GLN A 113 -28.21 -10.13 -6.13
CA GLN A 113 -27.68 -8.79 -6.44
C GLN A 113 -27.18 -8.02 -5.20
N SER A 114 -26.75 -8.68 -4.14
CA SER A 114 -26.74 -8.02 -2.85
C SER A 114 -25.40 -7.47 -2.42
N VAL A 115 -24.26 -7.69 -3.12
CA VAL A 115 -23.00 -7.19 -2.55
C VAL A 115 -21.98 -6.77 -3.62
N ASP A 116 -22.22 -5.62 -4.27
CA ASP A 116 -21.22 -5.01 -5.15
C ASP A 116 -19.85 -4.85 -4.47
N VAL A 117 -19.84 -4.60 -3.15
CA VAL A 117 -18.63 -4.45 -2.34
C VAL A 117 -17.78 -5.72 -2.20
N GLU A 118 -18.32 -6.89 -2.47
CA GLU A 118 -17.58 -8.16 -2.51
C GLU A 118 -16.89 -8.40 -3.86
N HIS A 119 -17.18 -7.59 -4.87
CA HIS A 119 -16.52 -7.67 -6.17
C HIS A 119 -15.33 -6.74 -6.24
N ILE A 120 -14.14 -7.27 -6.51
CA ILE A 120 -12.93 -6.45 -6.69
C ILE A 120 -13.09 -5.46 -7.84
N SER A 121 -13.84 -5.81 -8.89
CA SER A 121 -14.15 -4.93 -10.02
C SER A 121 -14.96 -3.70 -9.61
N HIS A 122 -15.79 -3.79 -8.56
CA HIS A 122 -16.50 -2.64 -7.99
C HIS A 122 -15.52 -1.60 -7.45
N TRP A 123 -14.55 -2.05 -6.68
CA TRP A 123 -13.53 -1.17 -6.10
C TRP A 123 -12.63 -0.55 -7.16
N LEU A 124 -12.22 -1.32 -8.16
CA LEU A 124 -11.40 -0.82 -9.26
C LEU A 124 -12.14 0.28 -10.05
N LYS A 125 -13.43 0.09 -10.33
CA LYS A 125 -14.25 1.10 -11.04
C LYS A 125 -14.41 2.41 -10.26
N LYS A 126 -14.43 2.35 -8.92
CA LYS A 126 -14.48 3.55 -8.07
C LYS A 126 -13.27 4.47 -8.31
N TYR A 127 -12.12 3.92 -8.69
CA TYR A 127 -10.87 4.63 -8.90
C TYR A 127 -10.47 4.67 -10.39
N ASP A 128 -11.46 4.77 -11.27
CA ASP A 128 -11.31 4.74 -12.73
C ASP A 128 -10.14 5.59 -13.23
N GLY A 129 -9.30 4.97 -14.06
CA GLY A 129 -8.20 5.59 -14.78
C GLY A 129 -6.84 5.65 -14.06
N LYS A 130 -6.73 5.26 -12.78
CA LYS A 130 -5.46 5.31 -12.06
C LYS A 130 -5.18 4.00 -11.32
N TYR A 131 -4.31 3.19 -11.92
CA TYR A 131 -3.84 1.94 -11.33
C TYR A 131 -2.33 1.82 -11.45
N ALA A 132 -1.69 1.25 -10.45
CA ALA A 132 -0.29 0.85 -10.50
C ALA A 132 -0.14 -0.57 -9.95
N ALA A 133 0.76 -1.33 -10.54
CA ALA A 133 1.19 -2.62 -10.02
C ALA A 133 2.62 -2.52 -9.48
N GLY A 134 2.90 -3.27 -8.44
CA GLY A 134 4.23 -3.30 -7.85
C GLY A 134 4.50 -4.58 -7.05
N PRO A 135 5.73 -4.75 -6.56
CA PRO A 135 6.10 -5.92 -5.80
C PRO A 135 5.24 -6.06 -4.54
N CYS A 136 4.85 -7.29 -4.25
CA CYS A 136 4.17 -7.58 -2.99
C CYS A 136 5.16 -7.48 -1.82
N SER A 137 5.00 -6.48 -0.95
CA SER A 137 5.88 -6.23 0.19
C SER A 137 6.04 -7.44 1.09
N CYS A 138 4.95 -8.15 1.40
CA CYS A 138 4.96 -9.35 2.23
C CYS A 138 5.75 -10.50 1.58
N ARG A 139 5.65 -10.67 0.26
CA ARG A 139 6.42 -11.70 -0.48
C ARG A 139 7.88 -11.31 -0.63
N MET A 140 8.16 -10.02 -0.82
CA MET A 140 9.52 -9.49 -0.88
C MET A 140 10.28 -9.73 0.43
N SER A 141 9.66 -9.43 1.58
CA SER A 141 10.29 -9.64 2.88
C SER A 141 10.55 -11.13 3.17
N ARG A 142 9.60 -12.00 2.86
CA ARG A 142 9.76 -13.45 2.97
C ARG A 142 10.85 -13.98 2.06
N ALA A 143 10.86 -13.57 0.80
CA ALA A 143 11.88 -13.99 -0.16
C ALA A 143 13.29 -13.55 0.29
N ALA A 144 13.44 -12.33 0.82
CA ALA A 144 14.70 -11.83 1.34
C ALA A 144 15.24 -12.66 2.54
N MET A 145 14.34 -13.30 3.29
CA MET A 145 14.70 -14.22 4.38
C MET A 145 14.89 -15.67 3.94
N GLY A 146 14.68 -15.97 2.65
CA GLY A 146 14.73 -17.34 2.14
C GLY A 146 13.52 -18.21 2.52
N GLU A 147 12.43 -17.58 2.96
CA GLU A 147 11.20 -18.23 3.43
C GLU A 147 10.02 -18.05 2.47
N GLY A 148 10.27 -17.56 1.27
CA GLY A 148 9.23 -17.29 0.28
C GLY A 148 8.56 -18.55 -0.25
N CYS A 149 7.38 -18.38 -0.86
CA CYS A 149 6.62 -19.46 -1.51
C CYS A 149 7.22 -19.90 -2.87
N GLY A 150 8.25 -19.20 -3.35
CA GLY A 150 8.88 -19.48 -4.65
C GLY A 150 8.24 -18.73 -5.84
N ASP A 151 7.11 -18.06 -5.63
CA ASP A 151 6.53 -17.20 -6.66
C ASP A 151 7.29 -15.88 -6.75
N ASP A 152 7.38 -15.35 -7.97
CA ASP A 152 7.90 -14.01 -8.22
C ASP A 152 7.00 -12.99 -7.49
N PRO A 153 7.54 -12.15 -6.60
CA PRO A 153 6.75 -11.17 -5.87
C PRO A 153 6.30 -9.96 -6.72
N ASP A 154 6.74 -9.86 -7.96
CA ASP A 154 6.45 -8.73 -8.84
C ASP A 154 4.97 -8.66 -9.21
N ASP A 155 4.45 -7.44 -9.24
CA ASP A 155 3.10 -7.08 -9.70
C ASP A 155 1.93 -7.72 -8.92
N TRP A 156 2.15 -8.20 -7.71
CA TRP A 156 1.09 -8.75 -6.88
C TRP A 156 0.37 -7.74 -5.99
N CYS A 157 0.90 -6.52 -5.84
CA CYS A 157 0.25 -5.44 -5.13
C CYS A 157 -0.27 -4.38 -6.12
N ILE A 158 -1.54 -4.03 -5.97
CA ILE A 158 -2.20 -3.04 -6.82
C ILE A 158 -2.50 -1.79 -5.98
N GLY A 159 -1.98 -0.66 -6.43
CA GLY A 159 -2.35 0.66 -5.92
C GLY A 159 -3.41 1.30 -6.82
N VAL A 160 -4.36 2.00 -6.21
CA VAL A 160 -5.44 2.68 -6.92
C VAL A 160 -5.50 4.16 -6.54
N GLY A 161 -6.00 5.00 -7.43
CA GLY A 161 -6.13 6.44 -7.19
C GLY A 161 -4.80 7.12 -6.87
N ASP A 162 -4.75 7.94 -5.84
CA ASP A 162 -3.54 8.67 -5.41
C ASP A 162 -2.41 7.73 -4.97
N MET A 163 -2.74 6.53 -4.46
CA MET A 163 -1.76 5.52 -4.13
C MET A 163 -1.01 5.02 -5.37
N ALA A 164 -1.67 4.95 -6.53
CA ALA A 164 -0.99 4.58 -7.77
C ALA A 164 0.11 5.59 -8.13
N ASP A 165 -0.20 6.90 -8.02
CA ASP A 165 0.79 7.95 -8.26
C ASP A 165 1.95 7.87 -7.25
N TYR A 166 1.63 7.69 -5.98
CA TYR A 166 2.66 7.54 -4.92
C TYR A 166 3.61 6.37 -5.20
N LEU A 167 3.07 5.20 -5.54
CA LEU A 167 3.89 4.02 -5.83
C LEU A 167 4.83 4.24 -7.02
N VAL A 168 4.33 4.85 -8.09
CA VAL A 168 5.15 5.11 -9.30
C VAL A 168 6.19 6.20 -9.02
N GLU A 169 5.81 7.33 -8.44
CA GLU A 169 6.71 8.43 -8.14
C GLU A 169 7.82 8.06 -7.12
N THR A 170 7.62 7.01 -6.34
CA THR A 170 8.57 6.54 -5.33
C THR A 170 9.28 5.23 -5.69
N ASN A 171 9.25 4.83 -6.95
CA ASN A 171 9.92 3.63 -7.49
C ASN A 171 9.46 2.31 -6.84
N LYS A 172 8.18 2.21 -6.50
CA LYS A 172 7.56 1.03 -5.88
C LYS A 172 6.61 0.29 -6.82
N GLY A 173 6.43 0.79 -8.04
CA GLY A 173 5.54 0.20 -9.03
C GLY A 173 5.58 0.95 -10.36
N HIS A 174 4.71 0.55 -11.25
CA HIS A 174 4.51 1.14 -12.57
C HIS A 174 3.02 1.23 -12.88
N TYR A 175 2.63 2.19 -13.71
CA TYR A 175 1.24 2.31 -14.13
C TYR A 175 0.79 1.11 -14.96
N VAL A 176 -0.44 0.70 -14.73
CA VAL A 176 -1.12 -0.38 -15.46
C VAL A 176 -2.54 0.06 -15.84
N THR A 177 -3.08 -0.55 -16.87
CA THR A 177 -4.46 -0.38 -17.30
C THR A 177 -5.41 -1.25 -16.48
N TYR A 178 -6.72 -0.96 -16.55
CA TYR A 178 -7.74 -1.82 -15.94
C TYR A 178 -7.63 -3.28 -16.41
N ASP A 179 -7.44 -3.48 -17.71
CA ASP A 179 -7.33 -4.83 -18.28
C ASP A 179 -6.11 -5.59 -17.76
N GLU A 180 -4.97 -4.88 -17.60
CA GLU A 180 -3.77 -5.47 -17.00
C GLU A 180 -3.99 -5.82 -15.53
N VAL A 181 -4.67 -4.97 -14.75
CA VAL A 181 -5.06 -5.29 -13.37
C VAL A 181 -5.90 -6.57 -13.34
N MET A 182 -6.92 -6.68 -14.20
CA MET A 182 -7.76 -7.87 -14.26
C MET A 182 -6.98 -9.14 -14.63
N GLN A 183 -5.96 -9.02 -15.50
CA GLN A 183 -5.05 -10.14 -15.81
C GLN A 183 -4.19 -10.53 -14.61
N ILE A 184 -3.66 -9.56 -13.85
CA ILE A 184 -2.90 -9.82 -12.63
C ILE A 184 -3.78 -10.54 -11.60
N LEU A 185 -5.00 -10.07 -11.40
CA LEU A 185 -5.95 -10.69 -10.47
C LEU A 185 -6.32 -12.12 -10.90
N GLN A 186 -6.55 -12.34 -12.21
CA GLN A 186 -6.82 -13.69 -12.72
C GLN A 186 -5.62 -14.61 -12.50
N LYS A 187 -4.40 -14.15 -12.75
CA LYS A 187 -3.17 -14.90 -12.47
C LYS A 187 -3.05 -15.25 -10.97
N ALA A 188 -3.42 -14.31 -10.10
CA ALA A 188 -3.45 -14.53 -8.66
C ALA A 188 -4.44 -15.63 -8.27
N GLU A 189 -5.65 -15.59 -8.82
CA GLU A 189 -6.67 -16.64 -8.62
C GLU A 189 -6.20 -18.01 -9.11
N ASP A 190 -5.58 -18.07 -10.28
CA ASP A 190 -5.06 -19.31 -10.87
C ASP A 190 -3.93 -19.92 -10.01
N ASN A 191 -3.18 -19.07 -9.29
CA ASN A 191 -2.19 -19.50 -8.30
C ASN A 191 -2.78 -19.83 -6.92
N GLY A 192 -4.08 -19.71 -6.73
CA GLY A 192 -4.75 -19.96 -5.46
C GLY A 192 -4.55 -18.87 -4.42
N PHE A 193 -4.23 -17.63 -4.86
CA PHE A 193 -4.11 -16.50 -3.96
C PHE A 193 -5.48 -15.95 -3.58
N VAL A 194 -5.54 -15.33 -2.42
CA VAL A 194 -6.74 -14.66 -1.91
C VAL A 194 -6.55 -13.16 -2.01
N HIS A 195 -7.51 -12.47 -2.63
CA HIS A 195 -7.51 -11.02 -2.73
C HIS A 195 -7.81 -10.39 -1.38
N GLN A 196 -7.14 -9.28 -1.11
CA GLN A 196 -7.38 -8.48 0.08
C GLN A 196 -7.38 -7.00 -0.31
N ILE A 197 -8.28 -6.24 0.29
CA ILE A 197 -8.30 -4.78 0.17
C ILE A 197 -7.94 -4.17 1.53
N THR A 198 -7.13 -3.12 1.52
CA THR A 198 -6.85 -2.36 2.73
C THR A 198 -7.92 -1.30 2.92
N ASN A 199 -8.41 -1.14 4.15
CA ASN A 199 -9.41 -0.16 4.53
C ASN A 199 -8.84 0.90 5.48
N ILE A 200 -7.66 1.40 5.18
CA ILE A 200 -6.88 2.29 6.05
C ILE A 200 -7.46 3.70 6.10
N ASP A 201 -8.10 4.16 5.03
CA ASP A 201 -8.63 5.53 4.91
C ASP A 201 -9.84 5.84 5.81
N GLY A 202 -10.38 4.84 6.50
CA GLY A 202 -11.53 5.00 7.39
C GLY A 202 -12.86 5.31 6.69
N GLU A 203 -12.86 5.57 5.39
CA GLU A 203 -14.09 5.78 4.62
C GLU A 203 -14.74 4.46 4.22
N ASN A 204 -13.97 3.43 4.06
CA ASN A 204 -14.44 2.08 3.75
C ASN A 204 -14.69 1.28 5.05
N LYS A 205 -15.57 1.80 5.87
CA LYS A 205 -16.12 1.03 7.00
C LYS A 205 -17.08 -0.01 6.44
N ILE A 206 -16.55 -1.17 6.16
CA ILE A 206 -17.36 -2.38 5.96
C ILE A 206 -17.20 -3.24 7.19
#